data_85e7264bb9717fb8a320d966aa47b66e
#
_entry.id   85e7264bb9717fb8a320d966aa47b66e
#
_cell.length_a   1.000
_cell.length_b   1.000
_cell.length_c   1.000
_cell.angle_alpha   90.00
_cell.angle_beta   90.00
_cell.angle_gamma   90.00
#
_symmetry.space_group_name_H-M   'P 1'
#
loop_
_entity.id
_entity.type
_entity.pdbx_description
1 polymer ?
#
loop_
_entity_poly.entity_id
_entity_poly.type
_entity_poly.pdbx_seq_one_letter_code
_entity_poly.pdbx_strand_id
1 'polypeptide(L)'
;MILRYFSLKKLGITKGDKMYKVKITAVKRVRHDDLIEQYENPIQHACDIKIGQTFISENGQRPNGFCQSAWESVQPFAVALAKGEGNFFDGWMKNPYSAMISCNDGFRPVSFYLERID
;
A
#
# COMPACT_ATOMS: atom_id res chain seq x y z
N MET A 1 -12.40 8.93 -9.06
CA MET A 1 -12.10 8.23 -9.46
C MET A 1 -12.39 7.29 -9.30
N ILE A 2 -12.72 7.00 -9.36
CA ILE A 2 -12.92 6.46 -9.18
C ILE A 2 -13.59 5.42 -9.29
N LEU A 3 -14.49 5.13 -9.61
CA LEU A 3 -15.20 4.16 -9.91
C LEU A 3 -14.69 3.30 -10.88
N ARG A 4 -13.59 3.50 -11.37
CA ARG A 4 -13.04 2.77 -12.40
C ARG A 4 -12.27 1.61 -11.97
N TYR A 5 -12.43 1.12 -10.76
CA TYR A 5 -11.68 -0.01 -10.30
C TYR A 5 -12.37 -1.33 -10.45
N PHE A 6 -13.57 -1.39 -11.00
CA PHE A 6 -14.35 -2.59 -10.92
C PHE A 6 -14.11 -3.58 -12.03
N SER A 7 -13.55 -3.16 -13.13
CA SER A 7 -13.15 -4.04 -14.21
C SER A 7 -12.13 -3.30 -15.04
N LEU A 8 -11.46 -4.00 -15.94
CA LEU A 8 -10.50 -3.34 -16.82
C LEU A 8 -11.13 -2.21 -17.57
N LYS A 9 -12.36 -2.38 -18.06
CA LYS A 9 -13.03 -1.31 -18.72
C LYS A 9 -13.33 -0.17 -17.80
N LYS A 10 -13.84 -0.45 -16.63
CA LYS A 10 -14.18 0.60 -15.67
C LYS A 10 -12.95 1.26 -15.11
N LEU A 11 -11.82 0.56 -15.09
CA LEU A 11 -10.58 1.15 -14.67
C LEU A 11 -9.98 2.09 -15.71
N GLY A 12 -10.58 2.17 -16.87
CA GLY A 12 -10.01 2.96 -17.94
C GLY A 12 -8.86 2.26 -18.64
N ILE A 13 -8.74 0.94 -18.46
CA ILE A 13 -7.70 0.14 -19.06
C ILE A 13 -8.34 -0.83 -20.02
N THR A 14 -7.84 -0.91 -21.23
CA THR A 14 -8.35 -1.84 -22.22
C THR A 14 -7.32 -2.93 -22.43
N LYS A 15 -7.74 -3.96 -23.15
CA LYS A 15 -6.84 -5.05 -23.48
C LYS A 15 -5.66 -4.47 -24.25
N GLY A 16 -4.49 -4.73 -23.79
CA GLY A 16 -3.28 -4.23 -24.41
C GLY A 16 -2.67 -3.02 -23.68
N ASP A 17 -3.43 -2.39 -22.81
CA ASP A 17 -2.87 -1.31 -22.03
C ASP A 17 -1.87 -1.88 -21.03
N LYS A 18 -0.78 -1.17 -20.83
CA LYS A 18 0.23 -1.58 -19.87
C LYS A 18 -0.16 -1.19 -18.47
N MET A 19 0.04 -2.11 -17.53
CA MET A 19 -0.03 -1.81 -16.12
C MET A 19 1.37 -1.88 -15.54
N TYR A 20 1.72 -0.86 -14.76
CA TYR A 20 3.05 -0.78 -14.17
C TYR A 20 3.13 -1.64 -12.92
N LYS A 21 4.31 -2.16 -12.66
CA LYS A 21 4.57 -2.82 -11.40
C LYS A 21 4.79 -1.78 -10.33
N VAL A 22 4.41 -2.12 -9.12
CA VAL A 22 4.55 -1.23 -7.96
C VAL A 22 5.33 -1.97 -6.89
N LYS A 23 6.43 -1.39 -6.46
CA LYS A 23 7.24 -1.95 -5.38
C LYS A 23 6.75 -1.36 -4.07
N ILE A 24 6.50 -2.23 -3.11
CA ILE A 24 6.03 -1.84 -1.79
C ILE A 24 7.11 -2.23 -0.79
N THR A 25 7.63 -1.25 -0.08
CA THR A 25 8.69 -1.48 0.90
C THR A 25 8.20 -1.09 2.28
N ALA A 26 8.38 -1.98 3.26
CA ALA A 26 8.10 -1.65 4.65
C ALA A 26 9.25 -0.80 5.16
N VAL A 27 9.01 0.48 5.42
CA VAL A 27 10.10 1.41 5.72
C VAL A 27 10.22 1.78 7.19
N LYS A 28 9.14 1.70 7.94
CA LYS A 28 9.20 2.07 9.35
C LYS A 28 8.04 1.47 10.12
N ARG A 29 8.29 1.10 11.37
CA ARG A 29 7.25 0.69 12.30
C ARG A 29 7.29 1.62 13.51
N VAL A 30 6.11 2.03 13.95
CA VAL A 30 5.99 2.79 15.19
C VAL A 30 5.23 1.91 16.17
N ARG A 31 5.54 2.04 17.44
CA ARG A 31 4.82 1.33 18.49
C ARG A 31 4.31 2.35 19.48
N HIS A 32 3.01 2.36 19.71
CA HIS A 32 2.38 3.27 20.64
C HIS A 32 2.14 2.53 21.96
N ASP A 33 3.18 2.48 22.79
CA ASP A 33 3.13 1.73 24.06
C ASP A 33 2.01 2.20 24.96
N ASP A 34 1.74 3.48 25.01
CA ASP A 34 0.68 4.06 25.82
C ASP A 34 -0.70 3.58 25.37
N LEU A 35 -0.93 3.52 24.08
CA LEU A 35 -2.22 3.08 23.56
C LEU A 35 -2.38 1.57 23.74
N ILE A 36 -1.29 0.82 23.57
CA ILE A 36 -1.32 -0.61 23.77
C ILE A 36 -1.69 -0.95 25.21
N GLU A 37 -1.05 -0.29 26.15
CA GLU A 37 -1.32 -0.53 27.56
C GLU A 37 -2.74 -0.19 27.93
N GLN A 38 -3.26 0.88 27.38
CA GLN A 38 -4.56 1.38 27.77
C GLN A 38 -5.73 0.64 27.09
N TYR A 39 -5.55 0.23 25.85
CA TYR A 39 -6.68 -0.21 25.04
C TYR A 39 -6.57 -1.63 24.47
N GLU A 40 -5.40 -2.18 24.33
CA GLU A 40 -5.26 -3.45 23.63
C GLU A 40 -5.29 -4.63 24.60
N ASN A 41 -6.05 -5.65 24.27
CA ASN A 41 -5.96 -6.90 25.02
C ASN A 41 -4.64 -7.60 24.71
N PRO A 42 -4.11 -8.41 25.63
CA PRO A 42 -2.88 -9.14 25.33
C PRO A 42 -3.03 -10.00 24.07
N ILE A 43 -2.03 -9.96 23.20
CA ILE A 43 -2.00 -10.78 22.00
C ILE A 43 -0.74 -11.61 22.00
N GLN A 44 -0.80 -12.79 21.39
CA GLN A 44 0.33 -13.68 21.39
C GLN A 44 1.38 -13.27 20.37
N HIS A 45 0.95 -12.72 19.26
CA HIS A 45 1.88 -12.23 18.26
C HIS A 45 1.23 -11.11 17.49
N ALA A 46 2.04 -10.22 17.01
CA ALA A 46 1.61 -9.13 16.17
C ALA A 46 2.03 -9.40 14.73
N CYS A 47 1.94 -8.40 13.89
CA CYS A 47 2.39 -8.46 12.51
C CYS A 47 3.89 -8.81 12.46
N ASP A 48 4.25 -9.75 11.62
CA ASP A 48 5.64 -10.20 11.50
C ASP A 48 6.38 -9.59 10.31
N ILE A 49 5.82 -8.56 9.70
CA ILE A 49 6.48 -7.88 8.60
C ILE A 49 7.78 -7.26 9.10
N LYS A 50 8.84 -7.36 8.33
CA LYS A 50 10.15 -6.84 8.72
C LYS A 50 10.46 -5.57 7.97
N ILE A 51 11.04 -4.61 8.67
CA ILE A 51 11.45 -3.36 8.04
C ILE A 51 12.51 -3.65 6.99
N GLY A 52 12.34 -3.09 5.81
CA GLY A 52 13.17 -3.37 4.66
C GLY A 52 12.62 -4.45 3.74
N GLN A 53 11.60 -5.17 4.18
CA GLN A 53 10.98 -6.20 3.34
C GLN A 53 10.27 -5.55 2.17
N THR A 54 10.40 -6.14 1.00
CA THR A 54 9.79 -5.60 -0.22
C THR A 54 8.85 -6.60 -0.85
N PHE A 55 7.87 -6.06 -1.56
CA PHE A 55 6.86 -6.84 -2.27
C PHE A 55 6.63 -6.17 -3.62
N ILE A 56 6.31 -6.96 -4.62
CA ILE A 56 5.98 -6.43 -5.95
C ILE A 56 4.51 -6.70 -6.24
N SER A 57 3.77 -5.62 -6.46
CA SER A 57 2.38 -5.73 -6.91
C SER A 57 2.37 -5.71 -8.43
N GLU A 58 1.79 -6.72 -9.02
CA GLU A 58 1.65 -6.79 -10.47
C GLU A 58 0.18 -6.65 -10.83
N ASN A 59 -0.11 -5.87 -11.84
CA ASN A 59 -1.48 -5.64 -12.32
C ASN A 59 -2.41 -5.14 -11.22
N GLY A 60 -1.88 -4.36 -10.29
CA GLY A 60 -2.68 -3.81 -9.20
C GLY A 60 -3.17 -4.83 -8.19
N GLN A 61 -2.56 -6.01 -8.15
CA GLN A 61 -3.01 -7.08 -7.28
C GLN A 61 -2.16 -7.19 -6.03
N ARG A 62 -2.74 -7.76 -4.98
CA ARG A 62 -2.03 -7.95 -3.73
C ARG A 62 -0.88 -8.94 -3.94
N PRO A 63 0.34 -8.56 -3.55
CA PRO A 63 1.47 -9.49 -3.65
C PRO A 63 1.28 -10.70 -2.74
N ASN A 64 1.83 -11.84 -3.14
CA ASN A 64 1.81 -13.02 -2.30
C ASN A 64 2.52 -12.72 -0.98
N GLY A 65 1.90 -13.14 0.11
CA GLY A 65 2.48 -12.95 1.43
C GLY A 65 2.28 -11.57 2.03
N PHE A 66 1.69 -10.65 1.30
CA PHE A 66 1.43 -9.32 1.83
C PHE A 66 0.18 -9.35 2.71
N CYS A 67 0.25 -8.70 3.86
CA CYS A 67 -0.84 -8.67 4.82
C CYS A 67 -2.12 -8.12 4.21
N GLN A 68 -3.21 -8.86 4.34
CA GLN A 68 -4.50 -8.46 3.75
C GLN A 68 -4.98 -7.13 4.32
N SER A 69 -4.85 -6.93 5.63
CA SER A 69 -5.34 -5.70 6.23
C SER A 69 -4.48 -4.49 5.80
N ALA A 70 -3.18 -4.68 5.64
CA ALA A 70 -2.33 -3.62 5.10
C ALA A 70 -2.68 -3.35 3.64
N TRP A 71 -3.00 -4.39 2.88
CA TRP A 71 -3.39 -4.24 1.50
C TRP A 71 -4.63 -3.36 1.36
N GLU A 72 -5.57 -3.50 2.27
CA GLU A 72 -6.78 -2.67 2.23
C GLU A 72 -6.44 -1.18 2.33
N SER A 73 -5.40 -0.84 3.06
CA SER A 73 -4.97 0.56 3.16
C SER A 73 -4.20 1.02 1.95
N VAL A 74 -3.36 0.18 1.38
CA VAL A 74 -2.47 0.60 0.29
C VAL A 74 -3.08 0.41 -1.10
N GLN A 75 -4.09 -0.43 -1.22
CA GLN A 75 -4.64 -0.82 -2.52
C GLN A 75 -5.03 0.36 -3.42
N PRO A 76 -5.74 1.37 -2.96
CA PRO A 76 -6.14 2.45 -3.87
C PRO A 76 -4.94 3.14 -4.52
N PHE A 77 -3.86 3.28 -3.76
CA PHE A 77 -2.65 3.93 -4.27
C PHE A 77 -1.87 3.00 -5.19
N ALA A 78 -1.80 1.71 -4.82
CA ALA A 78 -1.11 0.73 -5.66
C ALA A 78 -1.80 0.59 -7.02
N VAL A 79 -3.13 0.56 -7.03
CA VAL A 79 -3.89 0.46 -8.27
C VAL A 79 -3.71 1.71 -9.12
N ALA A 80 -3.75 2.89 -8.50
CA ALA A 80 -3.56 4.13 -9.24
C ALA A 80 -2.17 4.18 -9.87
N LEU A 81 -1.13 3.79 -9.12
CA LEU A 81 0.23 3.75 -9.66
C LEU A 81 0.34 2.74 -10.79
N ALA A 82 -0.31 1.59 -10.66
CA ALA A 82 -0.28 0.56 -11.69
C ALA A 82 -0.88 1.07 -12.99
N LYS A 83 -1.87 1.95 -12.90
CA LYS A 83 -2.51 2.54 -14.07
C LYS A 83 -1.73 3.71 -14.64
N GLY A 84 -0.65 4.10 -14.05
CA GLY A 84 0.15 5.22 -14.52
C GLY A 84 -0.21 6.56 -13.89
N GLU A 85 -1.10 6.57 -12.91
CA GLU A 85 -1.47 7.79 -12.21
C GLU A 85 -0.44 8.08 -11.14
N GLY A 86 -0.47 9.27 -10.61
CA GLY A 86 0.46 9.67 -9.57
C GLY A 86 0.15 11.07 -9.09
N ASN A 87 1.17 11.72 -8.55
CA ASN A 87 1.05 13.10 -8.04
C ASN A 87 -0.09 13.23 -7.04
N PHE A 88 -0.16 12.26 -6.11
CA PHE A 88 -1.24 12.25 -5.12
C PHE A 88 -1.19 13.51 -4.27
N PHE A 89 -2.35 14.02 -3.94
CA PHE A 89 -2.50 15.22 -3.11
C PHE A 89 -1.71 16.42 -3.65
N ASP A 90 -1.55 16.45 -4.98
CA ASP A 90 -0.99 17.60 -5.69
C ASP A 90 0.38 18.01 -5.13
N GLY A 91 1.34 17.14 -5.30
CA GLY A 91 2.73 17.44 -4.91
C GLY A 91 3.13 16.92 -3.55
N TRP A 92 2.40 15.97 -3.03
CA TRP A 92 2.69 15.39 -1.71
C TRP A 92 4.04 14.67 -1.64
N MET A 93 4.34 13.84 -2.63
CA MET A 93 5.56 13.02 -2.61
C MET A 93 6.66 13.65 -3.46
N LYS A 94 7.90 13.51 -3.00
CA LYS A 94 9.05 13.95 -3.82
C LYS A 94 9.09 13.22 -5.15
N ASN A 95 8.84 11.92 -5.14
CA ASN A 95 8.66 11.14 -6.35
C ASN A 95 7.17 11.16 -6.69
N PRO A 96 6.76 11.79 -7.79
CA PRO A 96 5.33 11.90 -8.08
C PRO A 96 4.66 10.55 -8.35
N TYR A 97 5.43 9.51 -8.64
CA TYR A 97 4.87 8.18 -8.88
C TYR A 97 5.13 7.28 -7.67
N SER A 98 4.83 7.80 -6.51
CA SER A 98 5.00 7.06 -5.25
C SER A 98 3.96 7.51 -4.23
N ALA A 99 3.86 6.77 -3.14
CA ALA A 99 2.99 7.11 -2.03
C ALA A 99 3.56 6.53 -0.74
N MET A 100 3.29 7.19 0.38
CA MET A 100 3.68 6.68 1.69
C MET A 100 2.40 6.40 2.47
N ILE A 101 2.09 5.14 2.67
CA ILE A 101 0.80 4.73 3.24
C ILE A 101 1.05 3.82 4.45
N SER A 102 0.35 4.08 5.52
CA SER A 102 0.42 3.24 6.71
C SER A 102 -0.61 2.12 6.63
N CYS A 103 -0.29 0.98 7.23
CA CYS A 103 -1.31 -0.03 7.48
C CYS A 103 -2.31 0.52 8.51
N ASN A 104 -3.41 -0.20 8.71
CA ASN A 104 -4.50 0.29 9.54
C ASN A 104 -4.42 -0.16 11.00
N ASP A 105 -3.27 -0.63 11.47
CA ASP A 105 -3.08 -0.98 12.87
C ASP A 105 -2.72 0.29 13.65
N GLY A 106 -3.60 0.72 14.52
CA GLY A 106 -3.39 1.93 15.30
C GLY A 106 -2.41 1.77 16.46
N PHE A 107 -2.03 0.54 16.80
CA PHE A 107 -1.08 0.29 17.90
C PHE A 107 0.35 0.16 17.41
N ARG A 108 0.54 -0.53 16.28
CA ARG A 108 1.87 -0.77 15.72
C ARG A 108 1.87 -0.51 14.22
N PRO A 109 1.61 0.73 13.82
CA PRO A 109 1.50 1.01 12.37
C PRO A 109 2.83 0.83 11.66
N VAL A 110 2.75 0.25 10.47
CA VAL A 110 3.89 0.09 9.58
C VAL A 110 3.66 1.03 8.40
N SER A 111 4.66 1.83 8.09
CA SER A 111 4.61 2.72 6.92
C SER A 111 5.22 1.99 5.74
N PHE A 112 4.51 2.03 4.62
CA PHE A 112 4.94 1.41 3.37
C PHE A 112 5.20 2.49 2.33
N TYR A 113 6.33 2.37 1.66
CA TYR A 113 6.65 3.22 0.53
C TYR A 113 6.28 2.46 -0.75
N LEU A 114 5.36 3.02 -1.50
CA LEU A 114 4.92 2.46 -2.77
C LEU A 114 5.55 3.26 -3.89
N GLU A 115 6.16 2.59 -4.86
CA GLU A 115 6.75 3.31 -6.00
C GLU A 115 6.54 2.51 -7.28
N ARG A 116 6.22 3.23 -8.34
CA ARG A 116 6.11 2.63 -9.65
C ARG A 116 7.51 2.31 -10.15
N ILE A 117 7.73 1.10 -10.60
CA ILE A 117 9.07 0.70 -11.01
C ILE A 117 9.16 0.26 -12.46
N ASP A 118 8.08 0.19 -13.19
CA ASP A 118 8.21 -0.32 -14.55
C ASP A 118 7.07 0.17 -15.42
#